data_7fc29a15d3855dd734bf064a38dc1e3b
#
_entry.id   7fc29a15d3855dd734bf064a38dc1e3b
#
_cell.length_a   1.000
_cell.length_b   1.000
_cell.length_c   1.000
_cell.angle_alpha   90.00
_cell.angle_beta   90.00
_cell.angle_gamma   90.00
#
_symmetry.space_group_name_H-M   'P 1'
#
loop_
_entity.id
_entity.type
_entity.pdbx_description
1 polymer ?
#
loop_
_entity_poly.entity_id
_entity_poly.type
_entity_poly.pdbx_seq_one_letter_code
_entity_poly.pdbx_strand_id
1 'polypeptide(L)'
;MTLDNFIQQNVSRKKRLFLLIISSIGWALVAAGVMVTSLTINDIVAYWKLSKVFSAVMASSTFFGMIAGAVSSGLISDTFGRKNSCVIFSFIFTLFSFLGGVASTPEMFLTFRIIAGFGMGGLLPALNTYLAEFLNISIRGMYLVLLEASWAVGSIILGVFHLLFKNSLTWRGDYLFFISGLIPLIFIMFMHESPKYLLIKKRYDKIQKLYNTNGSDIIIPVNSKKYRVSDLFRDNHMKITLNVWLLWFTMSIGYYGIFVWIKSILISKGISVLSADWYTFYMFVAQLPGYLLAAALIEKIGRRKSLLFFMIGTGVSSLAFAFVSTQLQVLVFSLIVSVFCLGAWGITYAYTPELYPTHIRGIGNGSASAVTRFAGFLAPYYTSFFLEHSITVGLVGIAILFVITGILNFLFLPETMNKEVN
;
A
#
# COMPACT_ATOMS: atom_id res chain seq x y z
N MET A 1 34.85 4.74 -7.63
CA MET A 1 33.76 3.95 -8.23
C MET A 1 32.41 4.55 -7.79
N THR A 2 31.42 4.68 -8.67
CA THR A 2 30.08 5.14 -8.25
C THR A 2 29.36 4.08 -7.42
N LEU A 3 28.42 4.52 -6.55
CA LEU A 3 27.59 3.60 -5.75
C LEU A 3 26.82 2.60 -6.62
N ASP A 4 26.30 3.04 -7.76
CA ASP A 4 25.53 2.20 -8.68
C ASP A 4 26.39 1.06 -9.27
N ASN A 5 27.59 1.39 -9.75
CA ASN A 5 28.55 0.40 -10.24
C ASN A 5 28.97 -0.57 -9.13
N PHE A 6 29.19 -0.06 -7.91
CA PHE A 6 29.49 -0.90 -6.76
C PHE A 6 28.38 -1.92 -6.48
N ILE A 7 27.12 -1.47 -6.47
CA ILE A 7 25.95 -2.36 -6.25
C ILE A 7 25.85 -3.38 -7.38
N GLN A 8 26.04 -2.95 -8.63
CA GLN A 8 25.94 -3.84 -9.80
C GLN A 8 26.97 -4.98 -9.73
N GLN A 9 28.19 -4.69 -9.32
CA GLN A 9 29.30 -5.66 -9.25
C GLN A 9 29.23 -6.56 -8.03
N ASN A 10 28.83 -6.04 -6.87
CA ASN A 10 28.97 -6.71 -5.58
C ASN A 10 27.68 -7.31 -4.99
N VAL A 11 26.51 -6.92 -5.52
CA VAL A 11 25.22 -7.51 -5.09
C VAL A 11 24.75 -8.52 -6.13
N SER A 12 24.88 -9.82 -5.80
CA SER A 12 24.50 -10.90 -6.70
C SER A 12 22.99 -10.91 -7.01
N ARG A 13 22.62 -11.47 -8.18
CA ARG A 13 21.21 -11.65 -8.57
C ARG A 13 20.44 -12.48 -7.51
N LYS A 14 21.05 -13.52 -6.95
CA LYS A 14 20.44 -14.35 -5.89
C LYS A 14 20.10 -13.51 -4.66
N LYS A 15 21.02 -12.64 -4.22
CA LYS A 15 20.81 -11.75 -3.07
C LYS A 15 19.68 -10.75 -3.33
N ARG A 16 19.62 -10.16 -4.54
CA ARG A 16 18.53 -9.25 -4.95
C ARG A 16 17.16 -9.93 -4.97
N LEU A 17 17.07 -11.14 -5.53
CA LEU A 17 15.83 -11.92 -5.53
C LEU A 17 15.41 -12.33 -4.11
N PHE A 18 16.34 -12.76 -3.27
CA PHE A 18 16.05 -13.08 -1.88
C PHE A 18 15.51 -11.86 -1.10
N LEU A 19 16.14 -10.69 -1.28
CA LEU A 19 15.67 -9.43 -0.70
C LEU A 19 14.26 -9.07 -1.18
N LEU A 20 13.99 -9.23 -2.49
CA LEU A 20 12.67 -9.02 -3.05
C LEU A 20 11.64 -9.94 -2.39
N ILE A 21 11.93 -11.24 -2.31
CA ILE A 21 10.99 -12.22 -1.73
C ILE A 21 10.67 -11.86 -0.28
N ILE A 22 11.67 -11.60 0.55
CA ILE A 22 11.45 -11.28 1.96
C ILE A 22 10.70 -9.95 2.12
N SER A 23 11.07 -8.93 1.36
CA SER A 23 10.37 -7.65 1.37
C SER A 23 8.92 -7.79 0.87
N SER A 24 8.69 -8.63 -0.15
CA SER A 24 7.34 -8.93 -0.68
C SER A 24 6.47 -9.67 0.33
N ILE A 25 7.04 -10.60 1.11
CA ILE A 25 6.30 -11.25 2.21
C ILE A 25 5.90 -10.22 3.27
N GLY A 26 6.82 -9.34 3.67
CA GLY A 26 6.52 -8.25 4.61
C GLY A 26 5.43 -7.30 4.08
N TRP A 27 5.51 -6.93 2.79
CA TRP A 27 4.52 -6.09 2.11
C TRP A 27 3.15 -6.76 2.02
N ALA A 28 3.11 -8.03 1.63
CA ALA A 28 1.91 -8.86 1.56
C ALA A 28 1.21 -8.98 2.93
N LEU A 29 1.99 -9.16 4.01
CA LEU A 29 1.45 -9.21 5.36
C LEU A 29 0.86 -7.86 5.80
N VAL A 30 1.45 -6.73 5.40
CA VAL A 30 0.83 -5.41 5.65
C VAL A 30 -0.48 -5.27 4.88
N ALA A 31 -0.54 -5.72 3.62
CA ALA A 31 -1.78 -5.76 2.86
C ALA A 31 -2.86 -6.59 3.56
N ALA A 32 -2.52 -7.79 4.00
CA ALA A 32 -3.37 -8.63 4.83
C ALA A 32 -3.82 -7.89 6.10
N GLY A 33 -2.90 -7.20 6.78
CA GLY A 33 -3.16 -6.44 8.01
C GLY A 33 -4.13 -5.27 7.84
N VAL A 34 -4.16 -4.67 6.65
CA VAL A 34 -5.18 -3.65 6.30
C VAL A 34 -6.50 -4.33 5.93
N MET A 35 -6.44 -5.39 5.10
CA MET A 35 -7.64 -6.05 4.57
C MET A 35 -8.34 -6.98 5.58
N VAL A 36 -7.69 -7.41 6.66
CA VAL A 36 -8.35 -8.24 7.69
C VAL A 36 -9.62 -7.60 8.24
N THR A 37 -9.64 -6.27 8.33
CA THR A 37 -10.81 -5.52 8.77
C THR A 37 -12.01 -5.76 7.86
N SER A 38 -11.82 -5.90 6.54
CA SER A 38 -12.93 -6.12 5.59
C SER A 38 -13.62 -7.47 5.79
N LEU A 39 -12.88 -8.48 6.23
CA LEU A 39 -13.41 -9.81 6.49
C LEU A 39 -14.08 -9.93 7.87
N THR A 40 -13.57 -9.20 8.86
CA THR A 40 -13.89 -9.43 10.29
C THR A 40 -14.79 -8.38 10.93
N ILE A 41 -14.93 -7.18 10.33
CA ILE A 41 -15.58 -6.04 10.99
C ILE A 41 -17.03 -6.33 11.40
N ASN A 42 -17.80 -7.03 10.56
CA ASN A 42 -19.19 -7.36 10.88
C ASN A 42 -19.29 -8.33 12.07
N ASP A 43 -18.39 -9.31 12.11
CA ASP A 43 -18.37 -10.32 13.18
C ASP A 43 -17.91 -9.68 14.50
N ILE A 44 -16.95 -8.76 14.47
CA ILE A 44 -16.48 -7.99 15.63
C ILE A 44 -17.58 -7.08 16.16
N VAL A 45 -18.27 -6.36 15.26
CA VAL A 45 -19.40 -5.48 15.61
C VAL A 45 -20.53 -6.27 16.27
N ALA A 46 -20.87 -7.44 15.71
CA ALA A 46 -21.88 -8.32 16.26
C ALA A 46 -21.46 -8.91 17.64
N TYR A 47 -20.19 -9.33 17.77
CA TYR A 47 -19.66 -9.94 18.99
C TYR A 47 -19.69 -8.97 20.19
N TRP A 48 -19.26 -7.73 20.01
CA TRP A 48 -19.21 -6.72 21.07
C TRP A 48 -20.41 -5.78 21.07
N LYS A 49 -21.40 -5.99 20.17
CA LYS A 49 -22.62 -5.15 20.03
C LYS A 49 -22.28 -3.66 19.86
N LEU A 50 -21.32 -3.39 18.99
CA LEU A 50 -20.79 -2.03 18.79
C LEU A 50 -21.75 -1.15 17.98
N SER A 51 -21.71 0.17 18.25
CA SER A 51 -22.37 1.14 17.40
C SER A 51 -21.67 1.27 16.04
N LYS A 52 -22.38 1.71 15.01
CA LYS A 52 -21.78 1.95 13.68
C LYS A 52 -20.69 3.02 13.71
N VAL A 53 -20.87 4.07 14.54
CA VAL A 53 -19.83 5.08 14.74
C VAL A 53 -18.55 4.46 15.29
N PHE A 54 -18.66 3.60 16.31
CA PHE A 54 -17.50 2.92 16.87
C PHE A 54 -16.84 1.96 15.88
N SER A 55 -17.62 1.32 14.99
CA SER A 55 -17.07 0.46 13.93
C SER A 55 -16.25 1.27 12.91
N ALA A 56 -16.68 2.49 12.56
CA ALA A 56 -15.90 3.39 11.72
C ALA A 56 -14.60 3.84 12.40
N VAL A 57 -14.65 4.20 13.68
CA VAL A 57 -13.44 4.50 14.49
C VAL A 57 -12.48 3.32 14.49
N MET A 58 -13.00 2.11 14.68
CA MET A 58 -12.20 0.88 14.71
C MET A 58 -11.53 0.63 13.34
N ALA A 59 -12.25 0.75 12.24
CA ALA A 59 -11.69 0.59 10.91
C ALA A 59 -10.63 1.67 10.58
N SER A 60 -10.84 2.91 11.05
CA SER A 60 -9.90 4.03 10.84
C SER A 60 -8.68 3.98 11.76
N SER A 61 -8.76 3.28 12.89
CA SER A 61 -7.69 3.23 13.89
C SER A 61 -6.35 2.77 13.34
N THR A 62 -6.37 1.78 12.44
CA THR A 62 -5.17 1.29 11.77
C THR A 62 -4.51 2.38 10.92
N PHE A 63 -5.30 3.13 10.16
CA PHE A 63 -4.77 4.22 9.32
C PHE A 63 -4.24 5.37 10.14
N PHE A 64 -4.86 5.69 11.29
CA PHE A 64 -4.32 6.66 12.25
C PHE A 64 -2.92 6.26 12.72
N GLY A 65 -2.75 5.01 13.13
CA GLY A 65 -1.42 4.48 13.45
C GLY A 65 -0.45 4.55 12.27
N MET A 66 -0.92 4.22 11.05
CA MET A 66 -0.09 4.25 9.84
C MET A 66 0.43 5.65 9.51
N ILE A 67 -0.32 6.72 9.79
CA ILE A 67 0.15 8.10 9.61
C ILE A 67 1.40 8.33 10.49
N ALA A 68 1.29 8.04 11.77
CA ALA A 68 2.39 8.22 12.72
C ALA A 68 3.62 7.35 12.36
N GLY A 69 3.39 6.09 11.95
CA GLY A 69 4.43 5.17 11.50
C GLY A 69 5.17 5.67 10.25
N ALA A 70 4.43 6.14 9.25
CA ALA A 70 5.01 6.64 7.99
C ALA A 70 5.86 7.90 8.22
N VAL A 71 5.39 8.83 9.04
CA VAL A 71 6.14 10.06 9.40
C VAL A 71 7.43 9.72 10.16
N SER A 72 7.38 8.77 11.09
CA SER A 72 8.54 8.38 11.89
C SER A 72 9.54 7.48 11.15
N SER A 73 9.12 6.83 10.07
CA SER A 73 9.93 5.84 9.34
C SER A 73 11.27 6.38 8.87
N GLY A 74 11.27 7.59 8.29
CA GLY A 74 12.50 8.24 7.84
C GLY A 74 13.49 8.49 8.99
N LEU A 75 13.01 9.07 10.10
CA LEU A 75 13.83 9.37 11.27
C LEU A 75 14.43 8.09 11.88
N ILE A 76 13.60 7.05 12.05
CA ILE A 76 14.03 5.76 12.59
C ILE A 76 15.03 5.10 11.65
N SER A 77 14.79 5.15 10.33
CA SER A 77 15.65 4.58 9.32
C SER A 77 17.02 5.28 9.23
N ASP A 78 17.06 6.59 9.40
CA ASP A 78 18.32 7.35 9.39
C ASP A 78 19.12 7.22 10.70
N THR A 79 18.45 6.94 11.81
CA THR A 79 19.07 6.79 13.13
C THR A 79 19.56 5.38 13.35
N PHE A 80 18.71 4.37 13.20
CA PHE A 80 18.99 2.98 13.54
C PHE A 80 19.47 2.14 12.36
N GLY A 81 19.32 2.62 11.15
CA GLY A 81 19.63 1.91 9.90
C GLY A 81 18.42 1.33 9.22
N ARG A 82 18.57 0.99 7.94
CA ARG A 82 17.46 0.50 7.09
C ARG A 82 16.97 -0.86 7.56
N LYS A 83 17.90 -1.78 7.79
CA LYS A 83 17.62 -3.12 8.33
C LYS A 83 16.88 -3.07 9.65
N ASN A 84 17.45 -2.34 10.63
CA ASN A 84 16.89 -2.29 11.97
C ASN A 84 15.48 -1.64 11.98
N SER A 85 15.25 -0.66 11.13
CA SER A 85 13.92 -0.07 10.96
C SER A 85 12.89 -1.10 10.46
N CYS A 86 13.27 -1.92 9.46
CA CYS A 86 12.42 -3.02 9.02
C CYS A 86 12.13 -4.01 10.16
N VAL A 87 13.13 -4.33 11.00
CA VAL A 87 12.96 -5.22 12.17
C VAL A 87 12.00 -4.61 13.18
N ILE A 88 12.21 -3.34 13.57
CA ILE A 88 11.39 -2.65 14.57
C ILE A 88 9.93 -2.59 14.12
N PHE A 89 9.68 -2.09 12.92
CA PHE A 89 8.31 -1.93 12.41
C PHE A 89 7.63 -3.28 12.15
N SER A 90 8.36 -4.28 11.64
CA SER A 90 7.83 -5.62 11.43
C SER A 90 7.46 -6.29 12.75
N PHE A 91 8.30 -6.14 13.79
CA PHE A 91 8.02 -6.66 15.12
C PHE A 91 6.75 -6.03 15.73
N ILE A 92 6.67 -4.69 15.72
CA ILE A 92 5.50 -3.97 16.24
C ILE A 92 4.23 -4.39 15.49
N PHE A 93 4.26 -4.41 14.17
CA PHE A 93 3.14 -4.83 13.34
C PHE A 93 2.70 -6.26 13.65
N THR A 94 3.63 -7.22 13.62
CA THR A 94 3.36 -8.64 13.85
C THR A 94 2.77 -8.88 15.24
N LEU A 95 3.42 -8.36 16.28
CA LEU A 95 3.01 -8.55 17.66
C LEU A 95 1.60 -7.96 17.91
N PHE A 96 1.39 -6.71 17.57
CA PHE A 96 0.12 -6.04 17.89
C PHE A 96 -1.03 -6.45 16.98
N SER A 97 -0.76 -6.91 15.74
CA SER A 97 -1.78 -7.56 14.93
C SER A 97 -2.20 -8.89 15.52
N PHE A 98 -1.25 -9.74 15.96
CA PHE A 98 -1.53 -10.99 16.66
C PHE A 98 -2.31 -10.77 17.97
N LEU A 99 -1.90 -9.79 18.78
CA LEU A 99 -2.59 -9.43 20.02
C LEU A 99 -4.03 -8.96 19.79
N GLY A 100 -4.35 -8.43 18.60
CA GLY A 100 -5.72 -8.14 18.20
C GLY A 100 -6.64 -9.38 18.30
N GLY A 101 -6.13 -10.58 18.00
CA GLY A 101 -6.89 -11.84 18.10
C GLY A 101 -7.20 -12.28 19.52
N VAL A 102 -6.45 -11.81 20.52
CA VAL A 102 -6.64 -12.15 21.93
C VAL A 102 -7.23 -11.00 22.75
N ALA A 103 -7.60 -9.90 22.13
CA ALA A 103 -8.22 -8.75 22.80
C ALA A 103 -9.54 -9.15 23.46
N SER A 104 -9.73 -8.75 24.71
CA SER A 104 -10.93 -9.05 25.50
C SER A 104 -11.97 -7.93 25.45
N THR A 105 -11.55 -6.69 25.16
CA THR A 105 -12.44 -5.53 25.07
C THR A 105 -12.26 -4.78 23.74
N PRO A 106 -13.27 -4.03 23.28
CA PRO A 106 -13.17 -3.21 22.07
C PRO A 106 -12.06 -2.17 22.15
N GLU A 107 -11.84 -1.56 23.31
CA GLU A 107 -10.82 -0.53 23.54
C GLU A 107 -9.41 -1.11 23.45
N MET A 108 -9.22 -2.31 24.00
CA MET A 108 -7.97 -3.05 23.92
C MET A 108 -7.67 -3.41 22.46
N PHE A 109 -8.67 -3.90 21.74
CA PHE A 109 -8.56 -4.18 20.31
C PHE A 109 -8.20 -2.91 19.51
N LEU A 110 -8.91 -1.81 19.74
CA LEU A 110 -8.65 -0.51 19.11
C LEU A 110 -7.19 -0.07 19.32
N THR A 111 -6.71 -0.16 20.58
CA THR A 111 -5.33 0.20 20.93
C THR A 111 -4.32 -0.66 20.18
N PHE A 112 -4.55 -1.96 20.12
CA PHE A 112 -3.66 -2.86 19.36
C PHE A 112 -3.69 -2.55 17.86
N ARG A 113 -4.84 -2.18 17.30
CA ARG A 113 -4.95 -1.79 15.88
C ARG A 113 -4.19 -0.49 15.58
N ILE A 114 -4.21 0.49 16.49
CA ILE A 114 -3.41 1.73 16.34
C ILE A 114 -1.91 1.41 16.35
N ILE A 115 -1.45 0.61 17.32
CA ILE A 115 -0.03 0.28 17.43
C ILE A 115 0.43 -0.63 16.26
N ALA A 116 -0.40 -1.59 15.85
CA ALA A 116 -0.15 -2.40 14.65
C ALA A 116 -0.07 -1.50 13.41
N GLY A 117 -0.99 -0.53 13.30
CA GLY A 117 -0.98 0.48 12.23
C GLY A 117 0.32 1.28 12.19
N PHE A 118 0.84 1.70 13.34
CA PHE A 118 2.16 2.36 13.42
C PHE A 118 3.26 1.46 12.81
N GLY A 119 3.28 0.18 13.17
CA GLY A 119 4.18 -0.79 12.57
C GLY A 119 4.02 -0.92 11.05
N MET A 120 2.77 -1.06 10.57
CA MET A 120 2.46 -1.16 9.13
C MET A 120 2.89 0.09 8.35
N GLY A 121 2.54 1.27 8.86
CA GLY A 121 2.83 2.55 8.22
C GLY A 121 4.31 2.84 8.11
N GLY A 122 5.11 2.42 9.11
CA GLY A 122 6.55 2.55 9.09
C GLY A 122 7.25 1.47 8.26
N LEU A 123 6.70 0.25 8.21
CA LEU A 123 7.31 -0.89 7.52
C LEU A 123 7.30 -0.71 6.00
N LEU A 124 6.23 -0.20 5.41
CA LEU A 124 6.13 -0.03 3.95
C LEU A 124 7.26 0.83 3.38
N PRO A 125 7.48 2.09 3.82
CA PRO A 125 8.58 2.89 3.30
C PRO A 125 9.96 2.33 3.71
N ALA A 126 10.08 1.67 4.87
CA ALA A 126 11.32 1.05 5.29
C ALA A 126 11.74 -0.11 4.37
N LEU A 127 10.83 -1.03 4.04
CA LEU A 127 11.08 -2.14 3.10
C LEU A 127 11.38 -1.64 1.68
N ASN A 128 10.62 -0.65 1.21
CA ASN A 128 10.83 -0.04 -0.11
C ASN A 128 12.25 0.55 -0.20
N THR A 129 12.64 1.37 0.78
CA THR A 129 13.97 1.98 0.84
C THR A 129 15.07 0.93 0.99
N TYR A 130 14.86 -0.05 1.87
CA TYR A 130 15.83 -1.10 2.12
C TYR A 130 16.10 -1.91 0.85
N LEU A 131 15.05 -2.37 0.15
CA LEU A 131 15.19 -3.08 -1.12
C LEU A 131 15.85 -2.20 -2.19
N ALA A 132 15.39 -0.95 -2.36
CA ALA A 132 15.90 -0.03 -3.38
C ALA A 132 17.40 0.26 -3.25
N GLU A 133 17.95 0.25 -2.03
CA GLU A 133 19.36 0.52 -1.77
C GLU A 133 20.30 -0.66 -2.10
N PHE A 134 19.76 -1.84 -2.45
CA PHE A 134 20.51 -2.99 -2.97
C PHE A 134 20.38 -3.17 -4.49
N LEU A 135 19.68 -2.26 -5.17
CA LEU A 135 19.37 -2.33 -6.59
C LEU A 135 20.05 -1.20 -7.35
N ASN A 136 20.66 -1.55 -8.47
CA ASN A 136 21.16 -0.56 -9.42
C ASN A 136 19.98 0.13 -10.13
N ILE A 137 20.22 1.32 -10.67
CA ILE A 137 19.19 2.21 -11.25
C ILE A 137 18.37 1.51 -12.34
N SER A 138 19.03 0.71 -13.21
CA SER A 138 18.38 0.08 -14.37
C SER A 138 17.29 -0.95 -14.04
N ILE A 139 17.36 -1.64 -12.87
CA ILE A 139 16.40 -2.68 -12.48
C ILE A 139 15.52 -2.26 -11.30
N ARG A 140 15.84 -1.16 -10.64
CA ARG A 140 15.16 -0.72 -9.40
C ARG A 140 13.66 -0.56 -9.59
N GLY A 141 13.24 0.10 -10.68
CA GLY A 141 11.83 0.32 -10.96
C GLY A 141 11.05 -0.98 -11.03
N MET A 142 11.53 -1.96 -11.80
CA MET A 142 10.90 -3.27 -11.95
C MET A 142 10.74 -3.99 -10.59
N TYR A 143 11.79 -3.99 -9.77
CA TYR A 143 11.73 -4.66 -8.45
C TYR A 143 10.75 -4.00 -7.49
N LEU A 144 10.63 -2.68 -7.52
CA LEU A 144 9.66 -1.95 -6.67
C LEU A 144 8.21 -2.19 -7.14
N VAL A 145 7.96 -2.29 -8.44
CA VAL A 145 6.64 -2.70 -8.96
C VAL A 145 6.28 -4.12 -8.54
N LEU A 146 7.23 -5.06 -8.58
CA LEU A 146 7.01 -6.42 -8.09
C LEU A 146 6.74 -6.45 -6.57
N LEU A 147 7.41 -5.60 -5.80
CA LEU A 147 7.14 -5.42 -4.37
C LEU A 147 5.69 -4.95 -4.15
N GLU A 148 5.24 -3.94 -4.88
CA GLU A 148 3.86 -3.42 -4.80
C GLU A 148 2.82 -4.47 -5.19
N ALA A 149 3.06 -5.27 -6.22
CA ALA A 149 2.15 -6.33 -6.66
C ALA A 149 1.91 -7.40 -5.59
N SER A 150 2.81 -7.55 -4.62
CA SER A 150 2.62 -8.46 -3.48
C SER A 150 1.45 -8.06 -2.56
N TRP A 151 0.92 -6.83 -2.69
CA TRP A 151 -0.30 -6.40 -2.00
C TRP A 151 -1.49 -7.31 -2.28
N ALA A 152 -1.74 -7.61 -3.57
CA ALA A 152 -2.82 -8.50 -3.98
C ALA A 152 -2.60 -9.93 -3.44
N VAL A 153 -1.35 -10.41 -3.48
CA VAL A 153 -0.99 -11.74 -2.95
C VAL A 153 -1.31 -11.84 -1.46
N GLY A 154 -0.99 -10.82 -0.67
CA GLY A 154 -1.28 -10.79 0.76
C GLY A 154 -2.78 -10.83 1.06
N SER A 155 -3.58 -10.07 0.31
CA SER A 155 -5.03 -10.07 0.43
C SER A 155 -5.63 -11.44 0.08
N ILE A 156 -5.11 -12.11 -0.96
CA ILE A 156 -5.54 -13.44 -1.38
C ILE A 156 -5.21 -14.50 -0.31
N ILE A 157 -3.97 -14.49 0.20
CA ILE A 157 -3.54 -15.45 1.23
C ILE A 157 -4.41 -15.31 2.48
N LEU A 158 -4.67 -14.09 2.93
CA LEU A 158 -5.57 -13.83 4.03
C LEU A 158 -6.99 -14.32 3.74
N GLY A 159 -7.52 -14.06 2.53
CA GLY A 159 -8.85 -14.52 2.11
C GLY A 159 -8.97 -16.05 2.13
N VAL A 160 -7.95 -16.77 1.63
CA VAL A 160 -7.89 -18.24 1.72
C VAL A 160 -7.89 -18.69 3.18
N PHE A 161 -7.04 -18.09 4.02
CA PHE A 161 -6.99 -18.42 5.44
C PHE A 161 -8.35 -18.21 6.12
N HIS A 162 -8.98 -17.07 5.89
CA HIS A 162 -10.31 -16.76 6.42
C HIS A 162 -11.34 -17.82 6.02
N LEU A 163 -11.44 -18.15 4.71
CA LEU A 163 -12.41 -19.14 4.22
C LEU A 163 -12.20 -20.53 4.81
N LEU A 164 -10.95 -20.93 5.06
CA LEU A 164 -10.62 -22.24 5.63
C LEU A 164 -10.89 -22.32 7.14
N PHE A 165 -10.63 -21.24 7.89
CA PHE A 165 -10.57 -21.29 9.35
C PHE A 165 -11.67 -20.49 10.07
N LYS A 166 -12.50 -19.69 9.39
CA LYS A 166 -13.52 -18.84 10.02
C LYS A 166 -14.51 -19.60 10.90
N ASN A 167 -14.87 -20.85 10.54
CA ASN A 167 -15.83 -21.66 11.29
C ASN A 167 -15.23 -22.25 12.58
N SER A 168 -13.89 -22.45 12.60
CA SER A 168 -13.19 -23.05 13.75
C SER A 168 -12.55 -22.02 14.67
N LEU A 169 -12.03 -20.92 14.12
CA LEU A 169 -11.28 -19.91 14.87
C LEU A 169 -12.00 -18.58 15.06
N THR A 170 -13.19 -18.43 14.46
CA THR A 170 -13.95 -17.17 14.42
C THR A 170 -13.12 -16.02 13.84
N TRP A 171 -13.56 -14.76 13.93
CA TRP A 171 -12.80 -13.58 13.51
C TRP A 171 -11.43 -13.43 14.20
N ARG A 172 -11.26 -14.04 15.37
CA ARG A 172 -10.00 -13.98 16.13
C ARG A 172 -8.87 -14.70 15.39
N GLY A 173 -9.18 -15.80 14.70
CA GLY A 173 -8.22 -16.56 13.91
C GLY A 173 -7.53 -15.71 12.84
N ASP A 174 -8.25 -14.81 12.20
CA ASP A 174 -7.70 -13.91 11.17
C ASP A 174 -6.63 -12.97 11.74
N TYR A 175 -6.69 -12.62 13.01
CA TYR A 175 -5.64 -11.84 13.70
C TYR A 175 -4.49 -12.72 14.19
N LEU A 176 -4.78 -13.94 14.65
CA LEU A 176 -3.75 -14.92 15.03
C LEU A 176 -2.88 -15.33 13.82
N PHE A 177 -3.43 -15.24 12.59
CA PHE A 177 -2.67 -15.42 11.34
C PHE A 177 -1.38 -14.60 11.32
N PHE A 178 -1.35 -13.40 11.93
CA PHE A 178 -0.19 -12.50 11.88
C PHE A 178 1.03 -13.00 12.65
N ILE A 179 0.95 -14.12 13.39
CA ILE A 179 2.14 -14.80 13.92
C ILE A 179 3.09 -15.21 12.77
N SER A 180 2.54 -15.43 11.56
CA SER A 180 3.32 -15.69 10.36
C SER A 180 4.30 -14.57 10.00
N GLY A 181 4.07 -13.35 10.51
CA GLY A 181 4.99 -12.21 10.37
C GLY A 181 6.33 -12.39 11.06
N LEU A 182 6.47 -13.40 11.94
CA LEU A 182 7.75 -13.80 12.50
C LEU A 182 8.70 -14.36 11.41
N ILE A 183 8.17 -14.92 10.33
CA ILE A 183 8.97 -15.48 9.23
C ILE A 183 9.82 -14.38 8.57
N PRO A 184 9.26 -13.33 7.93
CA PRO A 184 10.07 -12.28 7.33
C PRO A 184 10.90 -11.53 8.37
N LEU A 185 10.39 -11.35 9.59
CA LEU A 185 11.13 -10.72 10.69
C LEU A 185 12.44 -11.46 10.99
N ILE A 186 12.40 -12.78 11.15
CA ILE A 186 13.58 -13.61 11.40
C ILE A 186 14.56 -13.48 10.24
N PHE A 187 14.10 -13.60 8.99
CA PHE A 187 14.98 -13.47 7.83
C PHE A 187 15.61 -12.07 7.73
N ILE A 188 14.86 -11.00 7.99
CA ILE A 188 15.41 -9.63 8.00
C ILE A 188 16.49 -9.47 9.08
N MET A 189 16.34 -10.11 10.25
CA MET A 189 17.35 -10.05 11.32
C MET A 189 18.70 -10.63 10.91
N PHE A 190 18.73 -11.64 10.04
CA PHE A 190 19.96 -12.24 9.52
C PHE A 190 20.53 -11.53 8.28
N MET A 191 19.82 -10.55 7.71
CA MET A 191 20.33 -9.80 6.57
C MET A 191 21.35 -8.75 6.97
N HIS A 192 22.08 -8.27 5.96
CA HIS A 192 23.07 -7.21 6.16
C HIS A 192 22.41 -5.83 6.07
N GLU A 193 23.03 -4.85 6.72
CA GLU A 193 22.61 -3.45 6.57
C GLU A 193 22.88 -2.95 5.14
N SER A 194 22.13 -1.93 4.73
CA SER A 194 22.24 -1.32 3.39
C SER A 194 23.66 -0.80 3.12
N PRO A 195 24.23 -1.11 1.93
CA PRO A 195 25.53 -0.57 1.54
C PRO A 195 25.56 0.96 1.56
N LYS A 196 24.50 1.60 1.07
CA LYS A 196 24.39 3.06 1.04
C LYS A 196 24.38 3.66 2.43
N TYR A 197 23.65 3.06 3.37
CA TYR A 197 23.63 3.51 4.75
C TYR A 197 25.00 3.37 5.42
N LEU A 198 25.67 2.23 5.24
CA LEU A 198 27.01 2.00 5.79
C LEU A 198 28.02 3.04 5.27
N LEU A 199 27.95 3.38 3.99
CA LEU A 199 28.81 4.39 3.40
C LEU A 199 28.50 5.80 3.93
N ILE A 200 27.22 6.20 4.03
CA ILE A 200 26.82 7.50 4.60
C ILE A 200 27.29 7.64 6.05
N LYS A 201 27.23 6.56 6.84
CA LYS A 201 27.71 6.53 8.22
C LYS A 201 29.22 6.27 8.34
N LYS A 202 29.94 6.25 7.21
CA LYS A 202 31.40 6.01 7.14
C LYS A 202 31.84 4.71 7.84
N ARG A 203 30.97 3.68 7.82
CA ARG A 203 31.27 2.34 8.36
C ARG A 203 32.05 1.50 7.35
N TYR A 204 33.22 1.97 6.95
CA TYR A 204 34.05 1.35 5.91
C TYR A 204 34.55 -0.04 6.30
N ASP A 205 34.80 -0.27 7.59
CA ASP A 205 35.10 -1.57 8.18
C ASP A 205 34.09 -2.66 7.81
N LYS A 206 32.80 -2.32 7.89
CA LYS A 206 31.71 -3.23 7.52
C LYS A 206 31.62 -3.44 6.01
N ILE A 207 31.84 -2.41 5.22
CA ILE A 207 31.88 -2.52 3.75
C ILE A 207 33.01 -3.47 3.34
N GLN A 208 34.22 -3.28 3.88
CA GLN A 208 35.37 -4.14 3.61
C GLN A 208 35.08 -5.61 3.98
N LYS A 209 34.48 -5.84 5.15
CA LYS A 209 34.12 -7.18 5.59
C LYS A 209 33.07 -7.87 4.72
N LEU A 210 32.07 -7.13 4.24
CA LEU A 210 30.93 -7.69 3.52
C LEU A 210 31.18 -7.86 2.01
N TYR A 211 32.01 -6.99 1.42
CA TYR A 211 32.18 -6.89 -0.03
C TYR A 211 33.64 -6.94 -0.48
N ASN A 212 34.57 -7.06 0.45
CA ASN A 212 36.03 -7.05 0.17
C ASN A 212 36.49 -5.85 -0.67
N THR A 213 35.87 -4.68 -0.45
CA THR A 213 36.11 -3.43 -1.16
C THR A 213 36.32 -2.30 -0.17
N ASN A 214 37.30 -1.42 -0.44
CA ASN A 214 37.53 -0.26 0.40
C ASN A 214 36.38 0.75 0.22
N GLY A 215 35.64 1.02 1.28
CA GLY A 215 34.47 1.92 1.24
C GLY A 215 34.82 3.37 0.95
N SER A 216 36.06 3.81 1.22
CA SER A 216 36.53 5.18 0.92
C SER A 216 36.59 5.49 -0.58
N ASP A 217 36.72 4.46 -1.43
CA ASP A 217 36.86 4.60 -2.87
C ASP A 217 35.53 4.69 -3.61
N ILE A 218 34.42 4.61 -2.83
CA ILE A 218 33.06 4.64 -3.38
C ILE A 218 32.48 6.06 -3.27
N ILE A 219 32.18 6.66 -4.41
CA ILE A 219 31.59 8.00 -4.50
C ILE A 219 30.07 7.89 -4.31
N ILE A 220 29.56 8.51 -3.26
CA ILE A 220 28.13 8.68 -3.03
C ILE A 220 27.74 10.07 -3.58
N PRO A 221 26.73 10.18 -4.44
CA PRO A 221 26.19 11.49 -4.79
C PRO A 221 25.59 12.13 -3.53
N VAL A 222 26.33 13.07 -2.93
CA VAL A 222 25.84 13.85 -1.78
C VAL A 222 25.00 14.99 -2.32
N ASN A 223 23.69 14.87 -2.24
CA ASN A 223 22.81 16.02 -2.47
C ASN A 223 22.90 16.96 -1.26
N SER A 224 23.69 18.02 -1.38
CA SER A 224 23.91 19.00 -0.30
C SER A 224 22.68 19.88 0.00
N LYS A 225 21.74 19.98 -0.93
CA LYS A 225 20.50 20.75 -0.77
C LYS A 225 19.41 19.91 -0.11
N LYS A 226 18.95 20.33 1.07
CA LYS A 226 17.72 19.81 1.70
C LYS A 226 16.51 20.48 1.06
N TYR A 227 15.74 19.74 0.28
CA TYR A 227 14.47 20.21 -0.26
C TYR A 227 13.36 20.03 0.78
N ARG A 228 12.33 20.90 0.71
CA ARG A 228 11.17 20.91 1.61
C ARG A 228 9.89 20.68 0.81
N VAL A 229 8.81 20.35 1.49
CA VAL A 229 7.48 20.21 0.85
C VAL A 229 7.07 21.50 0.13
N SER A 230 7.48 22.66 0.64
CA SER A 230 7.26 23.96 -0.02
C SER A 230 7.88 24.07 -1.43
N ASP A 231 8.93 23.29 -1.71
CA ASP A 231 9.58 23.32 -3.03
C ASP A 231 8.73 22.61 -4.11
N LEU A 232 7.76 21.78 -3.70
CA LEU A 232 6.77 21.19 -4.60
C LEU A 232 5.76 22.20 -5.15
N PHE A 233 5.67 23.40 -4.56
CA PHE A 233 4.76 24.47 -4.96
C PHE A 233 5.46 25.61 -5.68
N ARG A 234 6.77 25.46 -5.95
CA ARG A 234 7.55 26.40 -6.72
C ARG A 234 7.54 26.03 -8.20
N ASP A 235 7.78 27.00 -9.04
CA ASP A 235 7.83 26.85 -10.49
C ASP A 235 6.54 26.19 -11.03
N ASN A 236 6.65 25.35 -12.05
CA ASN A 236 5.50 24.65 -12.63
C ASN A 236 5.08 23.38 -11.88
N HIS A 237 5.69 23.08 -10.70
CA HIS A 237 5.41 21.83 -9.99
C HIS A 237 4.09 21.85 -9.19
N MET A 238 3.55 23.04 -8.87
CA MET A 238 2.31 23.14 -8.12
C MET A 238 1.13 22.41 -8.78
N LYS A 239 0.94 22.60 -10.09
CA LYS A 239 -0.13 21.93 -10.82
C LYS A 239 0.03 20.41 -10.80
N ILE A 240 1.26 19.92 -10.98
CA ILE A 240 1.57 18.48 -10.89
C ILE A 240 1.27 17.96 -9.50
N THR A 241 1.75 18.65 -8.47
CA THR A 241 1.59 18.23 -7.06
C THR A 241 0.12 18.15 -6.66
N LEU A 242 -0.68 19.17 -6.99
CA LEU A 242 -2.12 19.18 -6.67
C LEU A 242 -2.86 18.02 -7.37
N ASN A 243 -2.56 17.76 -8.66
CA ASN A 243 -3.16 16.64 -9.38
C ASN A 243 -2.70 15.27 -8.84
N VAL A 244 -1.43 15.12 -8.48
CA VAL A 244 -0.92 13.91 -7.82
C VAL A 244 -1.58 13.70 -6.46
N TRP A 245 -1.72 14.74 -5.65
CA TRP A 245 -2.41 14.65 -4.36
C TRP A 245 -3.87 14.27 -4.53
N LEU A 246 -4.58 14.87 -5.50
CA LEU A 246 -5.95 14.50 -5.83
C LEU A 246 -6.05 13.04 -6.28
N LEU A 247 -5.12 12.59 -7.13
CA LEU A 247 -5.04 11.21 -7.59
C LEU A 247 -4.91 10.24 -6.39
N TRP A 248 -3.91 10.46 -5.54
CA TRP A 248 -3.66 9.59 -4.38
C TRP A 248 -4.80 9.63 -3.35
N PHE A 249 -5.43 10.79 -3.17
CA PHE A 249 -6.62 10.93 -2.34
C PHE A 249 -7.78 10.11 -2.89
N THR A 250 -8.09 10.27 -4.19
CA THR A 250 -9.18 9.56 -4.87
C THR A 250 -8.96 8.04 -4.82
N MET A 251 -7.76 7.60 -5.15
CA MET A 251 -7.40 6.18 -5.10
C MET A 251 -7.61 5.60 -3.70
N SER A 252 -7.21 6.34 -2.66
CA SER A 252 -7.31 5.87 -1.28
C SER A 252 -8.73 5.87 -0.74
N ILE A 253 -9.50 6.94 -0.97
CA ILE A 253 -10.92 7.00 -0.60
C ILE A 253 -11.69 5.88 -1.30
N GLY A 254 -11.47 5.69 -2.61
CA GLY A 254 -12.15 4.65 -3.37
C GLY A 254 -11.76 3.25 -2.93
N TYR A 255 -10.47 2.97 -2.86
CA TYR A 255 -9.98 1.65 -2.49
C TYR A 255 -10.37 1.29 -1.05
N TYR A 256 -9.99 2.10 -0.07
CA TYR A 256 -10.28 1.78 1.33
C TYR A 256 -11.76 1.94 1.67
N GLY A 257 -12.48 2.87 1.04
CA GLY A 257 -13.92 3.02 1.20
C GLY A 257 -14.72 1.83 0.68
N ILE A 258 -14.34 1.26 -0.45
CA ILE A 258 -15.01 0.08 -1.00
C ILE A 258 -14.48 -1.21 -0.35
N PHE A 259 -13.16 -1.47 -0.42
CA PHE A 259 -12.60 -2.79 -0.10
C PHE A 259 -12.52 -3.08 1.39
N VAL A 260 -12.33 -2.10 2.27
CA VAL A 260 -12.38 -2.31 3.73
C VAL A 260 -13.80 -2.62 4.20
N TRP A 261 -14.80 -2.11 3.50
CA TRP A 261 -16.21 -2.29 3.84
C TRP A 261 -16.96 -3.22 2.89
N ILE A 262 -16.26 -3.91 2.00
CA ILE A 262 -16.89 -4.65 0.90
C ILE A 262 -17.88 -5.71 1.40
N LYS A 263 -17.55 -6.47 2.45
CA LYS A 263 -18.45 -7.45 3.05
C LYS A 263 -19.74 -6.78 3.55
N SER A 264 -19.63 -5.64 4.23
CA SER A 264 -20.79 -4.86 4.69
C SER A 264 -21.63 -4.31 3.54
N ILE A 265 -20.97 -3.83 2.48
CA ILE A 265 -21.64 -3.34 1.26
C ILE A 265 -22.39 -4.48 0.57
N LEU A 266 -21.78 -5.65 0.43
CA LEU A 266 -22.42 -6.82 -0.18
C LEU A 266 -23.63 -7.28 0.64
N ILE A 267 -23.53 -7.33 1.95
CA ILE A 267 -24.64 -7.69 2.85
C ILE A 267 -25.75 -6.65 2.74
N SER A 268 -25.46 -5.36 2.70
CA SER A 268 -26.47 -4.31 2.52
C SER A 268 -27.21 -4.38 1.17
N LYS A 269 -26.59 -5.02 0.16
CA LYS A 269 -27.22 -5.33 -1.14
C LYS A 269 -27.98 -6.67 -1.15
N GLY A 270 -28.19 -7.29 0.01
CA GLY A 270 -28.95 -8.53 0.14
C GLY A 270 -28.15 -9.82 -0.15
N ILE A 271 -26.83 -9.73 -0.27
CA ILE A 271 -25.97 -10.92 -0.40
C ILE A 271 -25.84 -11.61 0.96
N SER A 272 -25.99 -12.94 1.01
CA SER A 272 -25.80 -13.69 2.24
C SER A 272 -24.37 -13.54 2.78
N VAL A 273 -24.19 -13.65 4.10
CA VAL A 273 -22.88 -13.52 4.75
C VAL A 273 -21.84 -14.48 4.15
N LEU A 274 -22.26 -15.73 3.92
CA LEU A 274 -21.40 -16.76 3.31
C LEU A 274 -20.96 -16.39 1.88
N SER A 275 -21.92 -15.94 1.07
CA SER A 275 -21.62 -15.49 -0.31
C SER A 275 -20.76 -14.23 -0.32
N ALA A 276 -20.96 -13.31 0.65
CA ALA A 276 -20.16 -12.10 0.76
C ALA A 276 -18.68 -12.38 1.07
N ASP A 277 -18.36 -13.41 1.86
CA ASP A 277 -16.99 -13.86 2.09
C ASP A 277 -16.34 -14.36 0.79
N TRP A 278 -17.06 -15.21 0.03
CA TRP A 278 -16.56 -15.68 -1.26
C TRP A 278 -16.40 -14.57 -2.29
N TYR A 279 -17.35 -13.62 -2.36
CA TYR A 279 -17.28 -12.48 -3.28
C TYR A 279 -16.09 -11.57 -2.94
N THR A 280 -15.87 -11.31 -1.63
CA THR A 280 -14.70 -10.58 -1.16
C THR A 280 -13.39 -11.27 -1.58
N PHE A 281 -13.31 -12.59 -1.42
CA PHE A 281 -12.16 -13.36 -1.88
C PHE A 281 -11.96 -13.27 -3.39
N TYR A 282 -13.04 -13.44 -4.19
CA TYR A 282 -12.94 -13.29 -5.65
C TYR A 282 -12.50 -11.89 -6.07
N MET A 283 -12.94 -10.85 -5.35
CA MET A 283 -12.48 -9.49 -5.58
C MET A 283 -10.97 -9.33 -5.31
N PHE A 284 -10.42 -10.00 -4.29
CA PHE A 284 -8.98 -10.00 -4.05
C PHE A 284 -8.22 -10.71 -5.19
N VAL A 285 -8.74 -11.82 -5.69
CA VAL A 285 -8.15 -12.51 -6.85
C VAL A 285 -8.22 -11.64 -8.11
N ALA A 286 -9.32 -10.92 -8.33
CA ALA A 286 -9.52 -10.03 -9.47
C ALA A 286 -8.56 -8.82 -9.49
N GLN A 287 -7.88 -8.52 -8.39
CA GLN A 287 -6.83 -7.50 -8.35
C GLN A 287 -5.62 -7.86 -9.24
N LEU A 288 -5.26 -9.15 -9.33
CA LEU A 288 -4.10 -9.59 -10.13
C LEU A 288 -4.24 -9.27 -11.62
N PRO A 289 -5.34 -9.63 -12.31
CA PRO A 289 -5.56 -9.21 -13.69
C PRO A 289 -5.47 -7.69 -13.88
N GLY A 290 -5.94 -6.91 -12.89
CA GLY A 290 -5.85 -5.46 -12.91
C GLY A 290 -4.42 -4.95 -13.02
N TYR A 291 -3.52 -5.44 -12.17
CA TYR A 291 -2.10 -5.12 -12.22
C TYR A 291 -1.42 -5.57 -13.53
N LEU A 292 -1.75 -6.78 -14.03
CA LEU A 292 -1.18 -7.31 -15.26
C LEU A 292 -1.62 -6.49 -16.49
N LEU A 293 -2.89 -6.14 -16.58
CA LEU A 293 -3.42 -5.28 -17.64
C LEU A 293 -2.82 -3.88 -17.59
N ALA A 294 -2.66 -3.31 -16.40
CA ALA A 294 -2.01 -2.03 -16.22
C ALA A 294 -0.56 -2.06 -16.69
N ALA A 295 0.21 -3.07 -16.30
CA ALA A 295 1.59 -3.24 -16.74
C ALA A 295 1.71 -3.37 -18.27
N ALA A 296 0.78 -4.08 -18.92
CA ALA A 296 0.77 -4.20 -20.37
C ALA A 296 0.37 -2.89 -21.10
N LEU A 297 -0.60 -2.16 -20.56
CA LEU A 297 -1.11 -0.94 -21.21
C LEU A 297 -0.15 0.25 -21.04
N ILE A 298 0.49 0.40 -19.90
CA ILE A 298 1.43 1.48 -19.61
C ILE A 298 2.61 1.50 -20.62
N GLU A 299 3.03 0.32 -21.11
CA GLU A 299 4.08 0.21 -22.13
C GLU A 299 3.56 0.41 -23.58
N LYS A 300 2.25 0.19 -23.83
CA LYS A 300 1.68 0.29 -25.17
C LYS A 300 1.13 1.67 -25.50
N ILE A 301 0.38 2.28 -24.59
CA ILE A 301 -0.35 3.53 -24.83
C ILE A 301 0.10 4.69 -23.94
N GLY A 302 1.09 4.45 -23.07
CA GLY A 302 1.66 5.44 -22.17
C GLY A 302 0.95 5.51 -20.81
N ARG A 303 1.59 6.25 -19.88
CA ARG A 303 1.13 6.35 -18.49
C ARG A 303 -0.18 7.12 -18.36
N ARG A 304 -0.25 8.26 -19.02
CA ARG A 304 -1.37 9.20 -18.96
C ARG A 304 -2.68 8.61 -19.49
N LYS A 305 -2.64 7.96 -20.68
CA LYS A 305 -3.83 7.34 -21.29
C LYS A 305 -4.27 6.10 -20.54
N SER A 306 -3.32 5.28 -20.08
CA SER A 306 -3.63 4.09 -19.29
C SER A 306 -4.28 4.47 -17.95
N LEU A 307 -3.77 5.51 -17.27
CA LEU A 307 -4.39 6.00 -16.04
C LEU A 307 -5.84 6.46 -16.28
N LEU A 308 -6.08 7.26 -17.31
CA LEU A 308 -7.44 7.68 -17.68
C LEU A 308 -8.36 6.48 -17.89
N PHE A 309 -7.93 5.48 -18.67
CA PHE A 309 -8.71 4.28 -18.95
C PHE A 309 -9.11 3.54 -17.65
N PHE A 310 -8.17 3.32 -16.75
CA PHE A 310 -8.45 2.63 -15.50
C PHE A 310 -9.28 3.49 -14.52
N MET A 311 -9.05 4.79 -14.46
CA MET A 311 -9.84 5.70 -13.60
C MET A 311 -11.29 5.79 -14.08
N ILE A 312 -11.54 5.96 -15.37
CA ILE A 312 -12.89 5.96 -15.95
C ILE A 312 -13.54 4.58 -15.77
N GLY A 313 -12.79 3.49 -16.02
CA GLY A 313 -13.28 2.14 -15.81
C GLY A 313 -13.68 1.88 -14.36
N THR A 314 -12.90 2.36 -13.38
CA THR A 314 -13.26 2.29 -11.95
C THR A 314 -14.53 3.09 -11.67
N GLY A 315 -14.63 4.32 -12.18
CA GLY A 315 -15.81 5.17 -11.99
C GLY A 315 -17.07 4.55 -12.56
N VAL A 316 -17.03 4.13 -13.83
CA VAL A 316 -18.17 3.51 -14.52
C VAL A 316 -18.59 2.19 -13.86
N SER A 317 -17.64 1.34 -13.53
CA SER A 317 -17.94 0.06 -12.84
C SER A 317 -18.48 0.26 -11.43
N SER A 318 -17.97 1.25 -10.67
CA SER A 318 -18.49 1.61 -9.36
C SER A 318 -19.91 2.18 -9.45
N LEU A 319 -20.19 2.98 -10.50
CA LEU A 319 -21.53 3.48 -10.77
C LEU A 319 -22.49 2.32 -11.07
N ALA A 320 -22.10 1.40 -11.96
CA ALA A 320 -22.90 0.21 -12.24
C ALA A 320 -23.12 -0.63 -10.97
N PHE A 321 -22.05 -0.88 -10.19
CA PHE A 321 -22.12 -1.60 -8.91
C PHE A 321 -23.08 -0.93 -7.92
N ALA A 322 -23.23 0.41 -7.95
CA ALA A 322 -24.16 1.13 -7.08
C ALA A 322 -25.62 0.73 -7.34
N PHE A 323 -26.02 0.53 -8.60
CA PHE A 323 -27.42 0.33 -8.98
C PHE A 323 -27.85 -1.12 -9.19
N VAL A 324 -26.91 -2.07 -9.33
CA VAL A 324 -27.26 -3.48 -9.51
C VAL A 324 -27.74 -4.11 -8.20
N SER A 325 -28.71 -5.05 -8.33
CA SER A 325 -29.35 -5.73 -7.21
C SER A 325 -29.34 -7.26 -7.31
N THR A 326 -29.21 -7.84 -8.54
CA THR A 326 -29.15 -9.30 -8.65
C THR A 326 -27.79 -9.84 -8.20
N GLN A 327 -27.75 -11.03 -7.60
CA GLN A 327 -26.52 -11.62 -7.06
C GLN A 327 -25.41 -11.72 -8.12
N LEU A 328 -25.77 -12.14 -9.35
CA LEU A 328 -24.79 -12.26 -10.43
C LEU A 328 -24.23 -10.89 -10.85
N GLN A 329 -25.10 -9.87 -11.01
CA GLN A 329 -24.65 -8.52 -11.37
C GLN A 329 -23.78 -7.91 -10.28
N VAL A 330 -24.16 -8.07 -9.01
CA VAL A 330 -23.35 -7.61 -7.85
C VAL A 330 -21.97 -8.24 -7.88
N LEU A 331 -21.86 -9.57 -8.11
CA LEU A 331 -20.58 -10.24 -8.25
C LEU A 331 -19.78 -9.69 -9.44
N VAL A 332 -20.37 -9.69 -10.65
CA VAL A 332 -19.65 -9.27 -11.87
C VAL A 332 -19.10 -7.85 -11.74
N PHE A 333 -19.96 -6.88 -11.33
CA PHE A 333 -19.49 -5.49 -11.23
C PHE A 333 -18.52 -5.27 -10.08
N SER A 334 -18.61 -6.01 -8.97
CA SER A 334 -17.60 -5.95 -7.92
C SER A 334 -16.22 -6.44 -8.39
N LEU A 335 -16.18 -7.48 -9.22
CA LEU A 335 -14.92 -7.97 -9.83
C LEU A 335 -14.36 -6.95 -10.82
N ILE A 336 -15.23 -6.32 -11.66
CA ILE A 336 -14.80 -5.31 -12.61
C ILE A 336 -14.22 -4.08 -11.87
N VAL A 337 -14.87 -3.62 -10.79
CA VAL A 337 -14.32 -2.56 -9.91
C VAL A 337 -12.93 -2.93 -9.41
N SER A 338 -12.74 -4.21 -8.98
CA SER A 338 -11.44 -4.68 -8.48
C SER A 338 -10.35 -4.61 -9.54
N VAL A 339 -10.64 -5.07 -10.76
CA VAL A 339 -9.70 -5.03 -11.89
C VAL A 339 -9.28 -3.60 -12.21
N PHE A 340 -10.26 -2.71 -12.41
CA PHE A 340 -9.95 -1.33 -12.80
C PHE A 340 -9.28 -0.54 -11.68
N CYS A 341 -9.76 -0.65 -10.44
CA CYS A 341 -9.20 0.08 -9.31
C CYS A 341 -7.74 -0.29 -9.05
N LEU A 342 -7.39 -1.59 -9.07
CA LEU A 342 -6.01 -2.02 -8.83
C LEU A 342 -5.10 -1.78 -10.03
N GLY A 343 -5.65 -1.80 -11.24
CA GLY A 343 -4.91 -1.33 -12.40
C GLY A 343 -4.55 0.17 -12.30
N ALA A 344 -5.50 1.01 -11.87
CA ALA A 344 -5.21 2.42 -11.59
C ALA A 344 -4.16 2.60 -10.47
N TRP A 345 -4.18 1.79 -9.40
CA TRP A 345 -3.16 1.77 -8.35
C TRP A 345 -1.77 1.47 -8.91
N GLY A 346 -1.63 0.42 -9.71
CA GLY A 346 -0.35 0.05 -10.32
C GLY A 346 0.24 1.19 -11.15
N ILE A 347 -0.59 1.86 -11.95
CA ILE A 347 -0.15 3.01 -12.76
C ILE A 347 0.21 4.20 -11.86
N THR A 348 -0.57 4.47 -10.83
CA THR A 348 -0.33 5.59 -9.89
C THR A 348 1.05 5.47 -9.25
N TYR A 349 1.45 4.29 -8.79
CA TYR A 349 2.78 4.03 -8.22
C TYR A 349 3.91 4.18 -9.25
N ALA A 350 3.70 3.72 -10.48
CA ALA A 350 4.71 3.82 -11.53
C ALA A 350 4.86 5.27 -12.05
N TYR A 351 3.76 5.96 -12.23
CA TYR A 351 3.71 7.28 -12.85
C TYR A 351 4.15 8.41 -11.91
N THR A 352 3.78 8.36 -10.63
CA THR A 352 4.08 9.44 -9.68
C THR A 352 5.57 9.80 -9.59
N PRO A 353 6.52 8.84 -9.49
CA PRO A 353 7.95 9.16 -9.48
C PRO A 353 8.45 9.80 -10.77
N GLU A 354 7.83 9.50 -11.92
CA GLU A 354 8.21 10.02 -13.22
C GLU A 354 7.80 11.49 -13.43
N LEU A 355 6.83 11.96 -12.64
CA LEU A 355 6.31 13.34 -12.73
C LEU A 355 7.20 14.39 -12.05
N TYR A 356 8.12 13.95 -11.19
CA TYR A 356 8.99 14.86 -10.44
C TYR A 356 10.44 14.74 -10.86
N PRO A 357 11.15 15.88 -11.00
CA PRO A 357 12.61 15.89 -11.19
C PRO A 357 13.30 15.13 -10.06
N THR A 358 14.45 14.56 -10.37
CA THR A 358 15.20 13.67 -9.46
C THR A 358 15.45 14.28 -8.09
N HIS A 359 15.70 15.60 -8.02
CA HIS A 359 16.05 16.29 -6.76
C HIS A 359 14.89 16.49 -5.79
N ILE A 360 13.60 16.55 -6.26
CA ILE A 360 12.40 16.68 -5.42
C ILE A 360 11.52 15.43 -5.45
N ARG A 361 11.86 14.41 -6.24
CA ARG A 361 11.10 13.15 -6.41
C ARG A 361 10.77 12.47 -5.08
N GLY A 362 11.73 12.42 -4.17
CA GLY A 362 11.54 11.80 -2.86
C GLY A 362 10.47 12.52 -2.02
N ILE A 363 10.46 13.85 -2.07
CA ILE A 363 9.45 14.67 -1.34
C ILE A 363 8.10 14.56 -2.03
N GLY A 364 8.05 14.57 -3.37
CA GLY A 364 6.83 14.36 -4.15
C GLY A 364 6.13 13.05 -3.78
N ASN A 365 6.86 11.94 -3.85
CA ASN A 365 6.34 10.62 -3.48
C ASN A 365 5.97 10.54 -1.99
N GLY A 366 6.77 11.11 -1.10
CA GLY A 366 6.50 11.14 0.33
C GLY A 366 5.23 11.91 0.67
N SER A 367 5.02 13.07 0.04
CA SER A 367 3.81 13.87 0.23
C SER A 367 2.55 13.15 -0.30
N ALA A 368 2.63 12.51 -1.45
CA ALA A 368 1.57 11.69 -2.01
C ALA A 368 1.21 10.52 -1.07
N SER A 369 2.21 9.84 -0.53
CA SER A 369 2.00 8.77 0.47
C SER A 369 1.32 9.28 1.75
N ALA A 370 1.63 10.52 2.20
CA ALA A 370 0.96 11.13 3.35
C ALA A 370 -0.53 11.39 3.05
N VAL A 371 -0.86 11.89 1.86
CA VAL A 371 -2.25 12.08 1.41
C VAL A 371 -3.00 10.74 1.40
N THR A 372 -2.37 9.65 0.95
CA THR A 372 -2.95 8.30 1.01
C THR A 372 -3.35 7.90 2.41
N ARG A 373 -2.49 8.11 3.40
CA ARG A 373 -2.79 7.74 4.80
C ARG A 373 -3.92 8.57 5.39
N PHE A 374 -3.93 9.87 5.10
CA PHE A 374 -5.02 10.77 5.49
C PHE A 374 -6.35 10.35 4.85
N ALA A 375 -6.37 10.11 3.55
CA ALA A 375 -7.56 9.63 2.85
C ALA A 375 -8.02 8.26 3.35
N GLY A 376 -7.09 7.33 3.62
CA GLY A 376 -7.38 6.03 4.22
C GLY A 376 -8.00 6.14 5.61
N PHE A 377 -7.58 7.14 6.41
CA PHE A 377 -8.21 7.43 7.69
C PHE A 377 -9.66 7.93 7.54
N LEU A 378 -9.94 8.76 6.53
CA LEU A 378 -11.28 9.29 6.27
C LEU A 378 -12.23 8.27 5.62
N ALA A 379 -11.70 7.34 4.82
CA ALA A 379 -12.50 6.42 4.02
C ALA A 379 -13.51 5.59 4.83
N PRO A 380 -13.18 5.02 6.00
CA PRO A 380 -14.15 4.29 6.82
C PRO A 380 -15.30 5.15 7.34
N TYR A 381 -15.05 6.40 7.69
CA TYR A 381 -16.12 7.32 8.12
C TYR A 381 -17.06 7.62 6.96
N TYR A 382 -16.51 7.89 5.77
CA TYR A 382 -17.30 8.09 4.56
C TYR A 382 -18.22 6.90 4.29
N THR A 383 -17.69 5.69 4.26
CA THR A 383 -18.48 4.51 3.92
C THR A 383 -19.46 4.14 5.03
N SER A 384 -19.08 4.26 6.31
CA SER A 384 -19.99 4.03 7.42
C SER A 384 -21.19 4.97 7.40
N PHE A 385 -20.97 6.25 7.11
CA PHE A 385 -22.03 7.24 6.95
C PHE A 385 -23.02 6.84 5.86
N PHE A 386 -22.53 6.44 4.69
CA PHE A 386 -23.39 6.04 3.56
C PHE A 386 -24.03 4.67 3.74
N LEU A 387 -23.44 3.77 4.51
CA LEU A 387 -24.11 2.51 4.90
C LEU A 387 -25.36 2.76 5.76
N GLU A 388 -25.38 3.84 6.52
CA GLU A 388 -26.55 4.22 7.33
C GLU A 388 -27.66 4.93 6.50
N HIS A 389 -27.26 5.75 5.53
CA HIS A 389 -28.19 6.60 4.78
C HIS A 389 -28.53 6.01 3.39
N SER A 390 -27.55 5.88 2.53
CA SER A 390 -27.70 5.29 1.20
C SER A 390 -26.33 4.89 0.65
N ILE A 391 -26.02 3.61 0.68
CA ILE A 391 -24.78 3.12 0.09
C ILE A 391 -24.67 3.40 -1.41
N THR A 392 -25.82 3.44 -2.11
CA THR A 392 -25.86 3.81 -3.52
C THR A 392 -25.31 5.21 -3.75
N VAL A 393 -25.73 6.20 -2.94
CA VAL A 393 -25.22 7.58 -3.04
C VAL A 393 -23.72 7.64 -2.74
N GLY A 394 -23.26 6.88 -1.74
CA GLY A 394 -21.83 6.78 -1.43
C GLY A 394 -21.00 6.24 -2.59
N LEU A 395 -21.45 5.15 -3.21
CA LEU A 395 -20.77 4.56 -4.36
C LEU A 395 -20.81 5.48 -5.60
N VAL A 396 -21.91 6.19 -5.83
CA VAL A 396 -22.01 7.23 -6.88
C VAL A 396 -21.02 8.36 -6.63
N GLY A 397 -20.88 8.82 -5.37
CA GLY A 397 -19.88 9.84 -4.99
C GLY A 397 -18.44 9.39 -5.30
N ILE A 398 -18.10 8.16 -4.97
CA ILE A 398 -16.80 7.57 -5.33
C ILE A 398 -16.63 7.49 -6.85
N ALA A 399 -17.66 7.04 -7.58
CA ALA A 399 -17.63 6.94 -9.04
C ALA A 399 -17.36 8.29 -9.72
N ILE A 400 -18.06 9.33 -9.29
CA ILE A 400 -17.88 10.71 -9.79
C ILE A 400 -16.46 11.21 -9.49
N LEU A 401 -15.95 10.96 -8.28
CA LEU A 401 -14.60 11.36 -7.88
C LEU A 401 -13.55 10.72 -8.78
N PHE A 402 -13.68 9.42 -9.12
CA PHE A 402 -12.77 8.72 -10.04
C PHE A 402 -12.81 9.32 -11.45
N VAL A 403 -14.00 9.57 -12.00
CA VAL A 403 -14.16 10.14 -13.33
C VAL A 403 -13.57 11.54 -13.42
N ILE A 404 -13.89 12.42 -12.46
CA ILE A 404 -13.37 13.79 -12.42
C ILE A 404 -11.85 13.77 -12.29
N THR A 405 -11.32 12.99 -11.36
CA THR A 405 -9.85 12.89 -11.15
C THR A 405 -9.14 12.33 -12.37
N GLY A 406 -9.72 11.31 -13.03
CA GLY A 406 -9.18 10.74 -14.26
C GLY A 406 -9.07 11.79 -15.37
N ILE A 407 -10.12 12.58 -15.58
CA ILE A 407 -10.15 13.67 -16.58
C ILE A 407 -9.14 14.76 -16.22
N LEU A 408 -9.11 15.24 -14.96
CA LEU A 408 -8.17 16.27 -14.53
C LEU A 408 -6.72 15.83 -14.70
N ASN A 409 -6.39 14.61 -14.31
CA ASN A 409 -5.04 14.06 -14.49
C ASN A 409 -4.68 13.93 -15.98
N PHE A 410 -5.64 13.52 -16.81
CA PHE A 410 -5.44 13.49 -18.25
C PHE A 410 -5.19 14.88 -18.85
N LEU A 411 -5.83 15.92 -18.37
CA LEU A 411 -5.65 17.29 -18.88
C LEU A 411 -4.36 17.93 -18.38
N PHE A 412 -3.98 17.71 -17.12
CA PHE A 412 -2.92 18.50 -16.46
C PHE A 412 -1.60 17.76 -16.23
N LEU A 413 -1.58 16.43 -16.23
CA LEU A 413 -0.33 15.67 -16.07
C LEU A 413 0.31 15.39 -17.45
N PRO A 414 1.64 15.53 -17.57
CA PRO A 414 2.35 15.25 -18.81
C PRO A 414 2.47 13.74 -19.08
N GLU A 415 2.56 13.32 -20.35
CA GLU A 415 2.97 11.96 -20.70
C GLU A 415 4.46 11.79 -20.45
N THR A 416 4.84 10.71 -19.78
CA THR A 416 6.23 10.42 -19.41
C THR A 416 6.85 9.24 -20.18
N MET A 417 6.05 8.52 -20.99
CA MET A 417 6.54 7.42 -21.80
C MET A 417 7.67 7.88 -22.74
N ASN A 418 8.79 7.14 -22.73
CA ASN A 418 9.99 7.43 -23.54
C ASN A 418 10.63 8.82 -23.30
N LYS A 419 10.37 9.45 -22.15
CA LYS A 419 11.06 10.67 -21.75
C LYS A 419 12.14 10.35 -20.72
N GLU A 420 13.34 10.90 -20.92
CA GLU A 420 14.35 10.90 -19.87
C GLU A 420 13.83 11.75 -18.70
N VAL A 421 13.78 11.14 -17.53
CA VAL A 421 13.40 11.84 -16.29
C VAL A 421 14.65 12.54 -15.75
N ASN A 422 14.84 13.79 -16.13
CA ASN A 422 15.95 14.64 -15.69
C ASN A 422 15.88 14.98 -14.21
#